data_b07b30703a269b2609b14bab19f3c301
#
_entry.id   b07b30703a269b2609b14bab19f3c301
#
_cell.length_a   1.000
_cell.length_b   1.000
_cell.length_c   1.000
_cell.angle_alpha   90.00
_cell.angle_beta   90.00
_cell.angle_gamma   90.00
#
_symmetry.space_group_name_H-M   'P 1'
#
loop_
_entity.id
_entity.type
_entity.pdbx_description
1 polymer ?
#
loop_
_entity_poly.entity_id
_entity_poly.type
_entity_poly.pdbx_seq_one_letter_code
_entity_poly.pdbx_strand_id
1 'polypeptide(L)'
;MRTISPASIRQHFARAVMPLVVFLLLLAGGVYATNYSLWINGRSSTAQPGNHADFTYWGPASTAAGVNKKSVNWDGFSRVSDQNYRVRDALDCYCTGTNWCYIAAHSAGNLQIGYALSLYGGTARSKKNATPNASGVCGNSDGGTQTGWNIKWVNVAAGAGGGSELANVGSWAVKDPLTSDLKTATARALYDHNQTRAKWFYMYAGSKGTLYSGVLPGQDDEAVAYHSAGGVSGSGGAGFCNPSDWFCNDLTMGTAANEGGKAKWSYHSVKFRDDGEALNHYTNSAWGGVVSKVRADMAANAN
;
A
#
# COMPACT_ATOMS: atom_id res chain seq x y z
N MET A 1 55.44 -59.60 -19.10
CA MET A 1 54.41 -58.62 -19.55
C MET A 1 53.10 -58.96 -18.86
N ARG A 2 52.60 -58.11 -17.92
CA ARG A 2 51.31 -58.30 -17.27
C ARG A 2 50.30 -57.47 -18.02
N THR A 3 49.32 -58.12 -18.63
CA THR A 3 48.18 -57.48 -19.32
C THR A 3 47.21 -56.94 -18.29
N ILE A 4 46.98 -55.62 -18.31
CA ILE A 4 45.98 -54.96 -17.46
C ILE A 4 44.60 -55.18 -18.08
N SER A 5 43.71 -55.76 -17.30
CA SER A 5 42.31 -56.04 -17.73
C SER A 5 41.52 -54.74 -17.93
N PRO A 6 40.74 -54.60 -19.02
CA PRO A 6 39.92 -53.40 -19.29
C PRO A 6 38.79 -53.13 -18.29
N ALA A 7 38.51 -54.04 -17.39
CA ALA A 7 37.45 -53.90 -16.40
C ALA A 7 37.80 -52.90 -15.25
N SER A 8 39.10 -52.65 -14.98
CA SER A 8 39.49 -51.75 -13.89
C SER A 8 39.37 -50.27 -14.22
N ILE A 9 39.40 -49.90 -15.51
CA ILE A 9 39.33 -48.48 -15.93
C ILE A 9 37.89 -47.95 -15.82
N ARG A 10 36.87 -48.77 -15.99
CA ARG A 10 35.44 -48.33 -15.92
C ARG A 10 34.97 -48.03 -14.47
N GLN A 11 35.55 -48.66 -13.46
CA GLN A 11 35.16 -48.45 -12.07
C GLN A 11 35.71 -47.14 -11.47
N HIS A 12 36.82 -46.64 -11.98
CA HIS A 12 37.35 -45.38 -11.47
C HIS A 12 36.71 -44.11 -12.07
N PHE A 13 36.19 -44.20 -13.31
CA PHE A 13 35.46 -43.12 -13.92
C PHE A 13 34.06 -42.91 -13.31
N ALA A 14 33.35 -44.01 -12.93
CA ALA A 14 32.03 -43.92 -12.32
C ALA A 14 32.07 -43.33 -10.89
N ARG A 15 33.19 -43.46 -10.16
CA ARG A 15 33.32 -42.92 -8.79
C ARG A 15 33.73 -41.46 -8.72
N ALA A 16 34.34 -40.92 -9.78
CA ALA A 16 34.78 -39.52 -9.82
C ALA A 16 33.71 -38.55 -10.33
N VAL A 17 32.77 -39.05 -11.16
CA VAL A 17 31.74 -38.21 -11.77
C VAL A 17 30.53 -37.99 -10.83
N MET A 18 30.22 -38.96 -9.98
CA MET A 18 29.06 -38.88 -9.09
C MET A 18 29.14 -37.78 -8.02
N PRO A 19 30.30 -37.53 -7.33
CA PRO A 19 30.38 -36.44 -6.38
C PRO A 19 30.37 -35.04 -7.05
N LEU A 20 30.83 -34.95 -8.31
CA LEU A 20 30.84 -33.66 -9.03
C LEU A 20 29.42 -33.23 -9.45
N VAL A 21 28.59 -34.17 -9.85
CA VAL A 21 27.20 -33.87 -10.23
C VAL A 21 26.35 -33.52 -9.00
N VAL A 22 26.58 -34.22 -7.88
CA VAL A 22 25.87 -33.90 -6.61
C VAL A 22 26.33 -32.52 -6.07
N PHE A 23 27.60 -32.16 -6.22
CA PHE A 23 28.10 -30.86 -5.79
C PHE A 23 27.59 -29.70 -6.66
N LEU A 24 27.44 -29.90 -7.96
CA LEU A 24 26.85 -28.93 -8.88
C LEU A 24 25.33 -28.74 -8.65
N LEU A 25 24.62 -29.76 -8.22
CA LEU A 25 23.20 -29.67 -7.87
C LEU A 25 22.98 -28.93 -6.53
N LEU A 26 23.95 -28.97 -5.62
CA LEU A 26 23.89 -28.22 -4.35
C LEU A 26 24.20 -26.72 -4.50
N LEU A 27 24.79 -26.30 -5.61
CA LEU A 27 25.10 -24.90 -5.91
C LEU A 27 23.97 -24.18 -6.65
N ALA A 28 22.93 -24.89 -7.08
CA ALA A 28 21.69 -24.25 -7.54
C ALA A 28 20.93 -23.74 -6.31
N GLY A 29 21.47 -22.68 -5.70
CA GLY A 29 20.79 -21.94 -4.65
C GLY A 29 19.42 -21.50 -5.20
N GLY A 30 18.35 -22.15 -4.76
CA GLY A 30 17.01 -21.76 -5.15
C GLY A 30 16.83 -20.30 -4.82
N VAL A 31 16.43 -19.49 -5.79
CA VAL A 31 16.00 -18.11 -5.56
C VAL A 31 14.68 -18.22 -4.81
N TYR A 32 14.74 -18.15 -3.49
CA TYR A 32 13.55 -18.18 -2.66
C TYR A 32 12.75 -16.89 -2.89
N ALA A 33 11.46 -17.05 -3.15
CA ALA A 33 10.54 -15.93 -3.19
C ALA A 33 10.51 -15.25 -1.81
N THR A 34 10.68 -13.94 -1.79
CA THR A 34 10.61 -13.15 -0.56
C THR A 34 9.36 -12.30 -0.59
N ASN A 35 8.58 -12.33 0.48
CA ASN A 35 7.44 -11.46 0.64
C ASN A 35 7.84 -10.21 1.43
N TYR A 36 7.25 -9.08 1.07
CA TYR A 36 7.49 -7.78 1.70
C TYR A 36 6.18 -7.11 2.08
N SER A 37 6.20 -6.36 3.17
CA SER A 37 5.13 -5.46 3.58
C SER A 37 5.58 -4.02 3.36
N LEU A 38 4.97 -3.34 2.39
CA LEU A 38 5.30 -1.96 2.04
C LEU A 38 4.28 -1.00 2.64
N TRP A 39 4.77 0.03 3.34
CA TRP A 39 3.98 1.01 4.05
C TRP A 39 4.15 2.39 3.43
N ILE A 40 3.09 2.90 2.77
CA ILE A 40 3.09 4.16 2.00
C ILE A 40 2.43 5.25 2.84
N ASN A 41 3.21 6.27 3.22
CA ASN A 41 2.72 7.38 4.03
C ASN A 41 1.70 8.26 3.28
N GLY A 42 0.89 8.98 4.06
CA GLY A 42 0.05 10.07 3.58
C GLY A 42 0.76 11.42 3.64
N ARG A 43 -0.02 12.49 3.83
CA ARG A 43 0.52 13.83 4.06
C ARG A 43 1.36 13.84 5.34
N SER A 44 2.57 14.34 5.29
CA SER A 44 3.49 14.27 6.44
C SER A 44 4.61 15.29 6.36
N SER A 45 5.00 15.80 7.53
CA SER A 45 6.24 16.56 7.73
C SER A 45 7.37 15.71 8.33
N THR A 46 7.10 14.44 8.66
CA THR A 46 8.06 13.59 9.38
C THR A 46 8.59 12.43 8.53
N ALA A 47 7.94 12.11 7.41
CA ALA A 47 8.44 11.08 6.52
C ALA A 47 9.77 11.50 5.89
N GLN A 48 10.72 10.57 5.83
CA GLN A 48 12.02 10.78 5.19
C GLN A 48 12.03 10.17 3.79
N PRO A 49 11.88 10.98 2.74
CA PRO A 49 11.72 10.47 1.38
C PRO A 49 12.89 9.58 0.97
N GLY A 50 12.56 8.40 0.46
CA GLY A 50 13.53 7.41 -0.02
C GLY A 50 14.20 6.57 1.08
N ASN A 51 13.94 6.83 2.35
CA ASN A 51 14.46 5.99 3.43
C ASN A 51 13.46 4.86 3.76
N HIS A 52 13.74 3.66 3.25
CA HIS A 52 12.85 2.50 3.43
C HIS A 52 12.93 1.85 4.81
N ALA A 53 13.81 2.31 5.67
CA ALA A 53 13.93 1.85 7.06
C ALA A 53 13.29 2.83 8.05
N ASP A 54 12.88 4.01 7.60
CA ASP A 54 12.28 5.03 8.46
C ASP A 54 10.77 4.86 8.57
N PHE A 55 10.31 4.51 9.76
CA PHE A 55 8.89 4.37 10.10
C PHE A 55 8.36 5.53 10.97
N THR A 56 9.06 6.65 11.04
CA THR A 56 8.70 7.79 11.91
C THR A 56 7.27 8.29 11.64
N TYR A 57 6.86 8.32 10.38
CA TYR A 57 5.48 8.66 10.01
C TYR A 57 4.44 7.79 10.73
N TRP A 58 4.72 6.51 10.88
CA TRP A 58 3.79 5.53 11.43
C TRP A 58 3.76 5.53 12.97
N GLY A 59 4.54 6.38 13.59
CA GLY A 59 4.75 6.42 15.03
C GLY A 59 5.85 5.45 15.47
N PRO A 60 5.71 4.80 16.64
CA PRO A 60 6.66 3.78 17.06
C PRO A 60 6.81 2.69 15.99
N ALA A 61 8.01 2.16 15.78
CA ALA A 61 8.27 1.13 14.76
C ALA A 61 7.34 -0.09 14.88
N SER A 62 6.77 -0.31 16.07
CA SER A 62 5.74 -1.33 16.32
C SER A 62 4.40 -1.06 15.65
N THR A 63 4.15 0.14 15.11
CA THR A 63 2.88 0.43 14.43
C THR A 63 2.79 -0.16 13.03
N ALA A 64 3.90 -0.47 12.40
CA ALA A 64 3.93 -1.22 11.15
C ALA A 64 4.06 -2.73 11.43
N ALA A 65 3.37 -3.56 10.66
CA ALA A 65 3.33 -5.01 10.81
C ALA A 65 3.54 -5.73 9.47
N GLY A 66 3.56 -7.06 9.52
CA GLY A 66 3.78 -7.91 8.34
C GLY A 66 5.25 -8.25 8.11
N VAL A 67 5.48 -9.11 7.12
CA VAL A 67 6.79 -9.68 6.82
C VAL A 67 7.72 -8.66 6.15
N ASN A 68 9.00 -8.68 6.49
CA ASN A 68 10.06 -7.88 5.85
C ASN A 68 9.63 -6.42 5.57
N LYS A 69 9.20 -5.74 6.60
CA LYS A 69 8.61 -4.38 6.54
C LYS A 69 9.55 -3.37 5.87
N LYS A 70 8.99 -2.56 4.96
CA LYS A 70 9.66 -1.42 4.33
C LYS A 70 8.74 -0.22 4.33
N SER A 71 9.26 0.94 4.65
CA SER A 71 8.56 2.20 4.54
C SER A 71 8.82 2.81 3.17
N VAL A 72 7.75 3.11 2.45
CA VAL A 72 7.83 3.75 1.14
C VAL A 72 7.53 5.22 1.34
N ASN A 73 8.55 5.95 1.77
CA ASN A 73 8.42 7.35 2.10
C ASN A 73 8.54 8.23 0.87
N TRP A 74 7.50 9.03 0.63
CA TRP A 74 7.51 10.21 -0.23
C TRP A 74 7.38 11.46 0.64
N ASP A 75 7.50 12.66 0.09
CA ASP A 75 7.59 13.88 0.90
C ASP A 75 6.28 14.27 1.61
N GLY A 76 5.15 13.75 1.15
CA GLY A 76 3.85 14.00 1.75
C GLY A 76 3.26 15.38 1.47
N PHE A 77 3.86 16.20 0.64
CA PHE A 77 3.44 17.57 0.35
C PHE A 77 3.38 17.93 -1.14
N SER A 78 4.23 17.32 -1.95
CA SER A 78 4.23 17.54 -3.38
C SER A 78 3.03 16.88 -4.05
N ARG A 79 2.80 17.20 -5.31
CA ARG A 79 1.78 16.50 -6.09
C ARG A 79 2.06 15.01 -6.17
N VAL A 80 1.00 14.24 -6.27
CA VAL A 80 1.09 12.78 -6.41
C VAL A 80 1.95 12.41 -7.62
N SER A 81 1.74 13.06 -8.76
CA SER A 81 2.52 12.84 -9.99
C SER A 81 4.01 13.05 -9.80
N ASP A 82 4.39 14.09 -9.06
CA ASP A 82 5.78 14.53 -8.93
C ASP A 82 6.60 13.60 -8.03
N GLN A 83 5.97 12.95 -7.06
CA GLN A 83 6.63 12.06 -6.10
C GLN A 83 6.35 10.58 -6.35
N ASN A 84 5.47 10.23 -7.30
CA ASN A 84 5.10 8.83 -7.56
C ASN A 84 6.29 7.96 -7.97
N TYR A 85 7.36 8.55 -8.50
CA TYR A 85 8.57 7.80 -8.83
C TYR A 85 9.15 7.06 -7.62
N ARG A 86 9.02 7.59 -6.40
CA ARG A 86 9.50 6.94 -5.17
C ARG A 86 8.72 5.66 -4.86
N VAL A 87 7.41 5.70 -5.07
CA VAL A 87 6.56 4.51 -4.92
C VAL A 87 6.88 3.48 -5.99
N ARG A 88 7.03 3.92 -7.25
CA ARG A 88 7.41 3.03 -8.36
C ARG A 88 8.77 2.36 -8.13
N ASP A 89 9.76 3.12 -7.70
CA ASP A 89 11.09 2.59 -7.42
C ASP A 89 11.08 1.56 -6.29
N ALA A 90 10.29 1.80 -5.24
CA ALA A 90 10.09 0.82 -4.18
C ALA A 90 9.38 -0.44 -4.67
N LEU A 91 8.35 -0.30 -5.51
CA LEU A 91 7.66 -1.43 -6.11
C LEU A 91 8.58 -2.22 -7.06
N ASP A 92 9.38 -1.55 -7.86
CA ASP A 92 10.38 -2.19 -8.72
C ASP A 92 11.43 -2.96 -7.89
N CYS A 93 11.77 -2.41 -6.72
CA CYS A 93 12.74 -3.00 -5.80
C CYS A 93 12.21 -4.28 -5.15
N TYR A 94 11.03 -4.22 -4.57
CA TYR A 94 10.54 -5.26 -3.66
C TYR A 94 9.48 -6.17 -4.27
N CYS A 95 8.80 -5.75 -5.34
CA CYS A 95 7.61 -6.41 -5.86
C CYS A 95 7.80 -6.94 -7.28
N THR A 96 9.01 -7.31 -7.64
CA THR A 96 9.35 -7.85 -8.97
C THR A 96 10.11 -9.17 -8.86
N GLY A 97 10.30 -9.86 -9.97
CA GLY A 97 10.95 -11.17 -10.01
C GLY A 97 10.13 -12.21 -9.26
N THR A 98 10.74 -12.89 -8.31
CA THR A 98 10.08 -13.90 -7.46
C THR A 98 9.42 -13.28 -6.21
N ASN A 99 9.69 -12.02 -5.93
CA ASN A 99 9.22 -11.35 -4.72
C ASN A 99 7.76 -10.89 -4.85
N TRP A 100 7.03 -10.90 -3.74
CA TRP A 100 5.65 -10.44 -3.65
C TRP A 100 5.47 -9.41 -2.55
N CYS A 101 4.52 -8.51 -2.73
CA CYS A 101 4.24 -7.45 -1.80
C CYS A 101 2.81 -7.46 -1.29
N TYR A 102 2.70 -7.15 -0.01
CA TYR A 102 1.50 -6.68 0.67
C TYR A 102 1.64 -5.17 0.88
N ILE A 103 0.64 -4.41 0.53
CA ILE A 103 0.72 -2.95 0.59
C ILE A 103 -0.18 -2.43 1.72
N ALA A 104 0.36 -1.57 2.56
CA ALA A 104 -0.39 -0.73 3.48
C ALA A 104 -0.23 0.73 3.06
N ALA A 105 -1.33 1.45 2.91
CA ALA A 105 -1.32 2.87 2.58
C ALA A 105 -2.18 3.65 3.57
N HIS A 106 -1.82 4.90 3.82
CA HIS A 106 -2.58 5.79 4.67
C HIS A 106 -2.89 7.09 3.94
N SER A 107 -4.15 7.58 4.08
CA SER A 107 -4.50 8.92 3.59
C SER A 107 -4.17 9.11 2.11
N ALA A 108 -3.41 10.15 1.76
CA ALA A 108 -2.92 10.43 0.40
C ALA A 108 -2.01 9.31 -0.17
N GLY A 109 -1.47 8.42 0.66
CA GLY A 109 -0.76 7.23 0.19
C GLY A 109 -1.63 6.31 -0.67
N ASN A 110 -2.95 6.35 -0.48
CA ASN A 110 -3.90 5.68 -1.37
C ASN A 110 -3.82 6.22 -2.80
N LEU A 111 -3.73 7.54 -2.96
CA LEU A 111 -3.57 8.16 -4.28
C LEU A 111 -2.24 7.74 -4.90
N GLN A 112 -1.17 7.65 -4.13
CA GLN A 112 0.15 7.25 -4.62
C GLN A 112 0.14 5.82 -5.18
N ILE A 113 -0.39 4.84 -4.46
CA ILE A 113 -0.44 3.46 -4.95
C ILE A 113 -1.44 3.29 -6.10
N GLY A 114 -2.59 3.95 -6.03
CA GLY A 114 -3.58 3.92 -7.11
C GLY A 114 -3.02 4.50 -8.41
N TYR A 115 -2.35 5.65 -8.33
CA TYR A 115 -1.68 6.29 -9.45
C TYR A 115 -0.61 5.37 -10.09
N ALA A 116 0.22 4.76 -9.26
CA ALA A 116 1.23 3.81 -9.73
C ALA A 116 0.60 2.64 -10.49
N LEU A 117 -0.41 1.99 -9.92
CA LEU A 117 -1.08 0.85 -10.56
C LEU A 117 -1.81 1.24 -11.84
N SER A 118 -2.54 2.34 -11.82
CA SER A 118 -3.30 2.79 -12.99
C SER A 118 -2.40 3.10 -14.18
N LEU A 119 -1.38 3.91 -13.99
CA LEU A 119 -0.54 4.40 -15.07
C LEU A 119 0.59 3.45 -15.45
N TYR A 120 1.19 2.77 -14.48
CA TYR A 120 2.41 1.99 -14.71
C TYR A 120 2.25 0.50 -14.46
N GLY A 121 1.19 0.06 -13.80
CA GLY A 121 0.99 -1.35 -13.48
C GLY A 121 0.77 -2.26 -14.69
N GLY A 122 0.52 -1.70 -15.87
CA GLY A 122 0.43 -2.43 -17.14
C GLY A 122 1.68 -2.30 -18.02
N THR A 123 2.71 -1.60 -17.57
CA THR A 123 3.94 -1.35 -18.35
C THR A 123 5.06 -2.33 -17.96
N ALA A 124 6.09 -2.40 -18.82
CA ALA A 124 7.29 -3.15 -18.50
C ALA A 124 8.03 -2.50 -17.32
N ARG A 125 8.32 -3.32 -16.29
CA ARG A 125 9.06 -2.91 -15.09
C ARG A 125 10.37 -3.68 -15.00
N SER A 126 11.44 -3.01 -14.63
CA SER A 126 12.73 -3.65 -14.39
C SER A 126 12.67 -4.49 -13.11
N LYS A 127 13.06 -5.74 -13.18
CA LYS A 127 13.24 -6.59 -12.02
C LYS A 127 14.50 -6.11 -11.29
N LYS A 128 14.34 -5.52 -10.13
CA LYS A 128 15.45 -5.04 -9.33
C LYS A 128 15.77 -6.04 -8.22
N ASN A 129 17.00 -6.03 -7.78
CA ASN A 129 17.41 -6.78 -6.61
C ASN A 129 16.88 -6.05 -5.36
N ALA A 130 16.19 -6.76 -4.50
CA ALA A 130 15.57 -6.24 -3.28
C ALA A 130 16.57 -5.88 -2.16
N THR A 131 17.82 -5.60 -2.49
CA THR A 131 18.82 -5.12 -1.54
C THR A 131 19.12 -3.65 -1.82
N PRO A 132 18.37 -2.71 -1.21
CA PRO A 132 18.64 -1.30 -1.38
C PRO A 132 19.97 -0.92 -0.71
N ASN A 133 20.65 0.07 -1.27
CA ASN A 133 21.78 0.71 -0.60
C ASN A 133 21.28 1.60 0.58
N ALA A 134 22.22 2.24 1.26
CA ALA A 134 21.92 3.11 2.40
C ALA A 134 20.95 4.27 2.07
N SER A 135 20.84 4.66 0.80
CA SER A 135 19.90 5.69 0.33
C SER A 135 18.54 5.14 -0.11
N GLY A 136 18.26 3.86 0.12
CA GLY A 136 17.01 3.23 -0.29
C GLY A 136 16.91 2.94 -1.79
N VAL A 137 17.98 3.13 -2.55
CA VAL A 137 18.04 2.83 -3.98
C VAL A 137 18.37 1.36 -4.16
N CYS A 138 17.50 0.65 -4.84
CA CYS A 138 17.74 -0.74 -5.17
C CYS A 138 18.79 -0.86 -6.27
N GLY A 139 19.61 -1.88 -6.15
CA GLY A 139 20.63 -2.21 -7.13
C GLY A 139 20.06 -2.42 -8.54
N ASN A 140 20.94 -2.57 -9.48
CA ASN A 140 20.60 -2.82 -10.87
C ASN A 140 19.69 -4.05 -10.99
N SER A 141 18.89 -4.05 -12.04
CA SER A 141 18.03 -5.19 -12.35
C SER A 141 18.86 -6.48 -12.47
N ASP A 142 18.22 -7.60 -12.20
CA ASP A 142 18.74 -8.93 -12.50
C ASP A 142 18.83 -9.22 -14.02
N GLY A 143 18.68 -8.18 -14.83
CA GLY A 143 18.73 -8.24 -16.29
C GLY A 143 17.38 -8.55 -16.96
N GLY A 144 16.29 -8.60 -16.22
CA GLY A 144 14.98 -8.92 -16.75
C GLY A 144 13.95 -7.81 -16.59
N THR A 145 12.85 -7.95 -17.31
CA THR A 145 11.65 -7.14 -17.17
C THR A 145 10.42 -8.03 -16.90
N GLN A 146 9.39 -7.44 -16.34
CA GLN A 146 8.07 -8.05 -16.22
C GLN A 146 6.99 -6.99 -16.40
N THR A 147 5.76 -7.38 -16.67
CA THR A 147 4.64 -6.45 -16.70
C THR A 147 4.14 -6.18 -15.28
N GLY A 148 4.18 -4.94 -14.86
CA GLY A 148 3.70 -4.50 -13.55
C GLY A 148 4.45 -5.12 -12.38
N TRP A 149 3.75 -5.25 -11.25
CA TRP A 149 4.29 -5.68 -9.97
C TRP A 149 3.53 -6.86 -9.37
N ASN A 150 4.22 -7.69 -8.62
CA ASN A 150 3.67 -8.80 -7.88
C ASN A 150 3.09 -8.29 -6.55
N ILE A 151 1.85 -7.84 -6.58
CA ILE A 151 1.14 -7.36 -5.39
C ILE A 151 0.01 -8.34 -5.07
N LYS A 152 -0.09 -8.74 -3.79
CA LYS A 152 -1.16 -9.60 -3.30
C LYS A 152 -2.45 -8.82 -3.13
N TRP A 153 -2.39 -7.73 -2.38
CA TRP A 153 -3.49 -6.80 -2.10
C TRP A 153 -2.96 -5.49 -1.53
N VAL A 154 -3.85 -4.52 -1.43
CA VAL A 154 -3.59 -3.19 -0.85
C VAL A 154 -4.57 -2.96 0.30
N ASN A 155 -4.07 -2.75 1.51
CA ASN A 155 -4.85 -2.27 2.64
C ASN A 155 -4.69 -0.77 2.80
N VAL A 156 -5.78 -0.06 2.96
CA VAL A 156 -5.81 1.40 3.05
C VAL A 156 -6.47 1.84 4.34
N ALA A 157 -5.77 2.63 5.11
CA ALA A 157 -6.30 3.31 6.28
C ALA A 157 -6.67 4.75 5.91
N ALA A 158 -7.88 5.18 6.19
CA ALA A 158 -8.34 6.56 5.98
C ALA A 158 -8.03 7.08 4.58
N GLY A 159 -8.31 6.30 3.55
CA GLY A 159 -7.89 6.58 2.18
C GLY A 159 -8.51 7.84 1.60
N ALA A 160 -7.71 8.67 0.97
CA ALA A 160 -8.15 9.89 0.30
C ALA A 160 -8.42 9.69 -1.20
N GLY A 161 -8.83 8.50 -1.62
CA GLY A 161 -9.08 8.21 -3.04
C GLY A 161 -10.12 9.11 -3.69
N GLY A 162 -11.19 9.46 -2.98
CA GLY A 162 -12.19 10.44 -3.42
C GLY A 162 -11.88 11.88 -3.06
N GLY A 163 -10.72 12.14 -2.49
CA GLY A 163 -10.32 13.47 -2.00
C GLY A 163 -10.87 13.81 -0.62
N SER A 164 -10.75 15.06 -0.25
CA SER A 164 -11.28 15.63 0.98
C SER A 164 -11.97 16.95 0.69
N GLU A 165 -13.13 17.14 1.25
CA GLU A 165 -13.87 18.40 1.16
C GLU A 165 -13.16 19.55 1.86
N LEU A 166 -12.32 19.27 2.85
CA LEU A 166 -11.44 20.26 3.46
C LEU A 166 -10.50 20.88 2.43
N ALA A 167 -10.03 20.11 1.47
CA ALA A 167 -9.20 20.63 0.39
C ALA A 167 -10.00 21.51 -0.60
N ASN A 168 -11.31 21.33 -0.70
CA ASN A 168 -12.18 22.13 -1.56
C ASN A 168 -12.36 23.55 -1.02
N VAL A 169 -12.61 23.67 0.29
CA VAL A 169 -12.91 24.99 0.91
C VAL A 169 -11.66 25.83 1.14
N GLY A 170 -10.53 25.35 0.75
CA GLY A 170 -9.31 26.11 0.72
C GLY A 170 -8.43 25.78 1.90
N SER A 171 -7.54 25.40 1.66
CA SER A 171 -6.17 25.78 1.71
C SER A 171 -5.82 27.05 2.52
N TRP A 172 -6.77 27.63 3.28
CA TRP A 172 -6.42 28.73 4.18
C TRP A 172 -5.43 28.28 5.27
N ALA A 173 -5.48 27.03 5.64
CA ALA A 173 -4.59 26.45 6.65
C ALA A 173 -3.41 25.65 6.04
N VAL A 174 -3.51 25.21 4.79
CA VAL A 174 -2.52 24.33 4.16
C VAL A 174 -2.37 24.66 2.68
N LYS A 175 -1.20 25.15 2.29
CA LYS A 175 -0.92 25.63 0.91
C LYS A 175 0.11 24.76 0.17
N ASP A 176 0.23 23.50 0.50
CA ASP A 176 1.13 22.61 -0.25
C ASP A 176 0.49 22.12 -1.58
N PRO A 177 1.31 21.72 -2.56
CA PRO A 177 0.82 21.27 -3.85
C PRO A 177 -0.10 20.05 -3.77
N LEU A 178 0.09 19.16 -2.77
CA LEU A 178 -0.75 18.00 -2.53
C LEU A 178 -2.21 18.39 -2.25
N THR A 179 -2.44 19.52 -1.58
CA THR A 179 -3.81 20.00 -1.31
C THR A 179 -4.62 20.17 -2.59
N SER A 180 -3.98 20.50 -3.72
CA SER A 180 -4.65 20.57 -5.01
C SER A 180 -5.09 19.20 -5.52
N ASP A 181 -4.30 18.16 -5.28
CA ASP A 181 -4.64 16.79 -5.68
C ASP A 181 -5.69 16.17 -4.74
N LEU A 182 -5.77 16.65 -3.50
CA LEU A 182 -6.77 16.21 -2.51
C LEU A 182 -8.15 16.84 -2.69
N LYS A 183 -8.32 17.84 -3.57
CA LYS A 183 -9.67 18.33 -3.90
C LYS A 183 -10.49 17.18 -4.46
N THR A 184 -11.74 17.05 -4.04
CA THR A 184 -12.59 15.90 -4.37
C THR A 184 -12.72 15.65 -5.87
N ALA A 185 -12.91 16.71 -6.66
CA ALA A 185 -12.98 16.60 -8.12
C ALA A 185 -11.63 16.17 -8.72
N THR A 186 -10.52 16.72 -8.21
CA THR A 186 -9.17 16.39 -8.70
C THR A 186 -8.78 14.97 -8.35
N ALA A 187 -8.94 14.58 -7.09
CA ALA A 187 -8.58 13.23 -6.63
C ALA A 187 -9.30 12.13 -7.42
N ARG A 188 -10.59 12.32 -7.67
CA ARG A 188 -11.41 11.38 -8.44
C ARG A 188 -11.06 11.30 -9.93
N ALA A 189 -10.44 12.34 -10.47
CA ALA A 189 -10.00 12.43 -11.86
C ALA A 189 -8.49 12.23 -12.06
N LEU A 190 -7.74 12.06 -10.97
CA LEU A 190 -6.27 12.04 -10.99
C LEU A 190 -5.73 10.85 -11.81
N TYR A 191 -6.44 9.75 -11.78
CA TYR A 191 -6.17 8.53 -12.55
C TYR A 191 -7.45 7.69 -12.65
N ASP A 192 -7.45 6.67 -13.50
CA ASP A 192 -8.56 5.71 -13.54
C ASP A 192 -8.46 4.75 -12.34
N HIS A 193 -9.28 4.99 -11.33
CA HIS A 193 -9.35 4.18 -10.11
C HIS A 193 -9.79 2.73 -10.34
N ASN A 194 -10.40 2.41 -11.49
CA ASN A 194 -10.75 1.04 -11.85
C ASN A 194 -9.55 0.25 -12.38
N GLN A 195 -8.48 0.92 -12.76
CA GLN A 195 -7.27 0.30 -13.32
C GLN A 195 -6.32 -0.20 -12.22
N THR A 196 -6.84 -0.99 -11.30
CA THR A 196 -6.05 -1.58 -10.20
C THR A 196 -5.21 -2.78 -10.63
N ARG A 197 -5.29 -3.20 -11.89
CA ARG A 197 -4.69 -4.45 -12.39
C ARG A 197 -5.14 -5.67 -11.61
N ALA A 198 -6.43 -5.73 -11.31
CA ALA A 198 -7.10 -6.76 -10.52
C ALA A 198 -6.53 -6.90 -9.08
N LYS A 199 -5.90 -5.87 -8.55
CA LYS A 199 -5.47 -5.84 -7.15
C LYS A 199 -6.62 -5.29 -6.30
N TRP A 200 -6.97 -6.02 -5.25
CA TRP A 200 -7.99 -5.58 -4.31
C TRP A 200 -7.46 -4.51 -3.37
N PHE A 201 -8.23 -3.44 -3.21
CA PHE A 201 -8.07 -2.41 -2.21
C PHE A 201 -9.06 -2.65 -1.08
N TYR A 202 -8.56 -3.03 0.07
CA TYR A 202 -9.34 -3.17 1.30
C TYR A 202 -9.16 -1.89 2.11
N MET A 203 -10.22 -1.08 2.16
CA MET A 203 -10.15 0.27 2.71
C MET A 203 -10.88 0.33 4.04
N TYR A 204 -10.24 0.91 5.04
CA TYR A 204 -10.82 1.22 6.34
C TYR A 204 -11.04 2.73 6.42
N ALA A 205 -12.29 3.15 6.51
CA ALA A 205 -12.68 4.53 6.70
C ALA A 205 -13.06 4.76 8.16
N GLY A 206 -12.61 5.86 8.72
CA GLY A 206 -13.02 6.30 10.05
C GLY A 206 -14.35 7.06 9.99
N SER A 207 -15.07 7.12 11.10
CA SER A 207 -16.41 7.62 11.17
C SER A 207 -16.70 8.59 12.33
N LYS A 208 -15.71 8.97 13.11
CA LYS A 208 -15.89 9.79 14.31
C LYS A 208 -15.07 11.08 14.35
N GLY A 209 -15.03 11.79 13.22
CA GLY A 209 -14.57 13.16 13.24
C GLY A 209 -15.63 14.07 13.86
N THR A 210 -15.17 15.05 14.64
CA THR A 210 -16.05 16.04 15.27
C THR A 210 -15.67 17.47 14.93
N LEU A 211 -14.41 17.71 14.58
CA LEU A 211 -13.88 19.07 14.41
C LEU A 211 -14.32 19.74 13.11
N TYR A 212 -14.55 18.99 12.06
CA TYR A 212 -14.79 19.51 10.72
C TYR A 212 -16.13 19.08 10.12
N SER A 213 -17.04 18.56 10.91
CA SER A 213 -18.36 18.11 10.44
C SER A 213 -19.21 19.17 9.75
N GLY A 214 -18.90 20.46 9.94
CA GLY A 214 -19.51 21.54 9.15
C GLY A 214 -18.99 21.66 7.71
N VAL A 215 -17.89 20.98 7.36
CA VAL A 215 -17.24 21.01 6.05
C VAL A 215 -17.20 19.63 5.42
N LEU A 216 -16.91 18.62 6.22
CA LEU A 216 -16.93 17.22 5.80
C LEU A 216 -18.37 16.71 5.90
N PRO A 217 -19.04 16.42 4.78
CA PRO A 217 -20.43 16.02 4.81
C PRO A 217 -20.57 14.57 5.27
N GLY A 218 -21.47 14.38 6.22
CA GLY A 218 -21.73 13.07 6.76
C GLY A 218 -20.74 12.65 7.84
N GLN A 219 -20.58 11.37 8.01
CA GLN A 219 -19.53 10.85 8.88
C GLN A 219 -18.14 11.06 8.26
N ASP A 220 -17.17 11.30 9.10
CA ASP A 220 -15.79 11.57 8.68
C ASP A 220 -14.79 11.09 9.73
N ASP A 221 -13.52 11.13 9.38
CA ASP A 221 -12.41 10.80 10.27
C ASP A 221 -11.60 12.04 10.70
N GLU A 222 -12.16 13.23 10.54
CA GLU A 222 -11.56 14.56 10.72
C GLU A 222 -10.72 15.06 9.53
N ALA A 223 -10.47 14.25 8.52
CA ALA A 223 -9.71 14.67 7.33
C ALA A 223 -10.39 14.27 6.02
N VAL A 224 -11.05 13.13 6.00
CA VAL A 224 -11.72 12.58 4.82
C VAL A 224 -13.14 12.19 5.21
N ALA A 225 -14.12 12.67 4.46
CA ALA A 225 -15.48 12.20 4.62
C ALA A 225 -15.58 10.72 4.21
N TYR A 226 -16.36 9.99 4.96
CA TYR A 226 -16.60 8.57 4.80
C TYR A 226 -16.92 8.15 3.36
N HIS A 227 -17.84 8.86 2.68
CA HIS A 227 -18.21 8.58 1.30
C HIS A 227 -17.05 8.85 0.32
N SER A 228 -16.21 9.84 0.62
CA SER A 228 -15.05 10.18 -0.19
C SER A 228 -13.98 9.11 -0.16
N ALA A 229 -13.83 8.40 0.95
CA ALA A 229 -12.90 7.26 1.01
C ALA A 229 -13.24 6.22 -0.07
N GLY A 230 -14.51 5.95 -0.34
CA GLY A 230 -14.97 5.05 -1.40
C GLY A 230 -15.16 5.70 -2.77
N GLY A 231 -14.89 6.99 -2.92
CA GLY A 231 -15.05 7.72 -4.19
C GLY A 231 -16.50 8.14 -4.51
N VAL A 232 -17.44 7.91 -3.60
CA VAL A 232 -18.84 8.29 -3.79
C VAL A 232 -18.98 9.81 -3.61
N SER A 233 -19.79 10.45 -4.45
CA SER A 233 -20.02 11.88 -4.38
C SER A 233 -21.25 12.20 -3.52
N GLY A 234 -21.13 13.22 -2.67
CA GLY A 234 -22.20 13.71 -1.82
C GLY A 234 -22.49 12.84 -0.59
N SER A 235 -22.88 13.45 0.49
CA SER A 235 -23.14 12.78 1.77
C SER A 235 -24.36 11.84 1.73
N GLY A 236 -25.36 12.18 0.97
CA GLY A 236 -26.61 11.42 0.89
C GLY A 236 -26.58 10.25 -0.09
N GLY A 237 -25.59 10.17 -0.96
CA GLY A 237 -25.54 9.17 -2.02
C GLY A 237 -25.24 7.76 -1.57
N ALA A 238 -24.81 7.58 -0.35
CA ALA A 238 -24.39 6.30 0.17
C ALA A 238 -25.31 5.73 1.26
N GLY A 239 -26.28 6.47 1.72
CA GLY A 239 -27.15 6.06 2.83
C GLY A 239 -26.40 5.94 4.15
N PHE A 240 -25.28 6.64 4.29
CA PHE A 240 -24.42 6.56 5.45
C PHE A 240 -24.81 7.51 6.56
N CYS A 241 -25.48 8.56 6.20
CA CYS A 241 -25.86 9.60 7.13
C CYS A 241 -27.17 10.24 6.72
N ASN A 242 -28.01 10.53 7.67
CA ASN A 242 -29.11 11.45 7.48
C ASN A 242 -28.54 12.89 7.49
N PRO A 243 -28.68 13.68 6.41
CA PRO A 243 -28.16 15.04 6.36
C PRO A 243 -28.72 15.97 7.44
N SER A 244 -29.83 15.58 8.10
CA SER A 244 -30.43 16.30 9.21
C SER A 244 -29.78 16.00 10.55
N ASP A 245 -28.97 14.97 10.65
CA ASP A 245 -28.32 14.59 11.88
C ASP A 245 -26.97 15.33 12.03
N TRP A 246 -26.94 16.26 12.94
CA TRP A 246 -25.79 17.13 13.17
C TRP A 246 -24.49 16.38 13.40
N PHE A 247 -24.56 15.20 14.01
CA PHE A 247 -23.40 14.38 14.32
C PHE A 247 -23.29 13.09 13.52
N CYS A 248 -24.25 12.82 12.66
CA CYS A 248 -24.22 11.67 11.76
C CYS A 248 -23.79 10.35 12.43
N ASN A 249 -24.46 10.02 13.52
CA ASN A 249 -24.20 8.81 14.32
C ASN A 249 -25.18 7.67 13.99
N ASP A 250 -25.74 7.68 12.81
CA ASP A 250 -26.78 6.73 12.40
C ASP A 250 -26.23 5.41 11.87
N LEU A 251 -24.92 5.30 11.71
CA LEU A 251 -24.28 4.04 11.42
C LEU A 251 -24.16 3.21 12.69
N THR A 252 -24.98 2.20 12.79
CA THR A 252 -24.85 1.22 13.85
C THR A 252 -23.72 0.24 13.55
N MET A 253 -23.09 -0.27 14.60
CA MET A 253 -22.04 -1.26 14.47
C MET A 253 -22.54 -2.47 13.68
N GLY A 254 -21.77 -2.92 12.70
CA GLY A 254 -22.16 -3.97 11.79
C GLY A 254 -22.88 -3.48 10.53
N THR A 255 -23.69 -2.43 10.60
CA THR A 255 -24.25 -1.80 9.40
C THR A 255 -23.15 -1.15 8.56
N ALA A 256 -22.28 -0.41 9.21
CA ALA A 256 -21.12 0.17 8.57
C ALA A 256 -20.20 -0.87 7.90
N ALA A 257 -19.98 -2.00 8.55
CA ALA A 257 -19.24 -3.12 7.96
C ALA A 257 -19.91 -3.66 6.69
N ASN A 258 -21.23 -3.66 6.63
CA ASN A 258 -21.99 -4.10 5.47
C ASN A 258 -21.99 -3.09 4.32
N GLU A 259 -21.61 -1.86 4.58
CA GLU A 259 -21.41 -0.84 3.57
C GLU A 259 -20.12 -1.03 2.74
N GLY A 260 -19.30 -2.00 3.10
CA GLY A 260 -18.01 -2.29 2.45
C GLY A 260 -18.07 -2.54 0.96
N GLY A 261 -19.25 -2.82 0.39
CA GLY A 261 -19.41 -2.95 -1.06
C GLY A 261 -19.71 -1.64 -1.80
N LYS A 262 -19.84 -0.52 -1.10
CA LYS A 262 -20.29 0.75 -1.70
C LYS A 262 -19.19 1.66 -2.24
N ALA A 263 -18.00 1.16 -2.45
CA ALA A 263 -17.00 1.87 -3.24
C ALA A 263 -17.50 2.05 -4.68
N LYS A 264 -17.28 3.23 -5.23
CA LYS A 264 -17.61 3.54 -6.62
C LYS A 264 -16.81 2.70 -7.62
N TRP A 265 -15.64 2.26 -7.23
CA TRP A 265 -14.63 1.66 -8.12
C TRP A 265 -14.58 0.14 -8.01
N SER A 266 -14.27 -0.50 -9.12
CA SER A 266 -14.02 -1.95 -9.18
C SER A 266 -12.80 -2.32 -8.32
N TYR A 267 -12.80 -3.52 -7.77
CA TYR A 267 -11.74 -4.03 -6.89
C TYR A 267 -11.49 -3.19 -5.64
N HIS A 268 -12.47 -2.41 -5.20
CA HIS A 268 -12.42 -1.67 -3.95
C HIS A 268 -13.50 -2.18 -3.01
N SER A 269 -13.11 -2.43 -1.77
CA SER A 269 -14.02 -2.78 -0.68
C SER A 269 -13.76 -1.84 0.48
N VAL A 270 -14.78 -1.10 0.90
CA VAL A 270 -14.67 -0.15 2.00
C VAL A 270 -15.32 -0.75 3.23
N LYS A 271 -14.54 -0.92 4.28
CA LYS A 271 -15.01 -1.30 5.60
C LYS A 271 -15.04 -0.07 6.48
N PHE A 272 -16.18 0.20 7.01
CA PHE A 272 -16.38 1.32 7.91
C PHE A 272 -16.27 0.88 9.35
N ARG A 273 -15.87 1.83 10.17
CA ARG A 273 -15.78 1.66 11.61
C ARG A 273 -16.66 2.72 12.24
N ASP A 274 -17.66 2.25 12.94
CA ASP A 274 -18.70 3.08 13.49
C ASP A 274 -18.51 3.40 14.99
N ASP A 275 -19.60 3.69 15.63
CA ASP A 275 -19.73 4.23 16.97
C ASP A 275 -18.95 3.55 18.08
N GLY A 276 -18.70 2.26 17.98
CA GLY A 276 -17.96 1.52 19.00
C GLY A 276 -16.45 1.70 18.88
N GLU A 277 -15.98 2.23 17.77
CA GLU A 277 -14.57 2.30 17.42
C GLU A 277 -14.14 3.71 17.06
N ALA A 278 -14.02 4.61 18.02
CA ALA A 278 -13.61 6.01 17.82
C ALA A 278 -12.32 6.13 16.99
N LEU A 279 -12.42 5.80 15.70
CA LEU A 279 -11.30 5.78 14.77
C LEU A 279 -11.27 7.08 13.97
N ASN A 280 -10.22 7.84 14.20
CA ASN A 280 -9.93 9.03 13.44
C ASN A 280 -8.87 8.80 12.35
N HIS A 281 -8.59 9.85 11.60
CA HIS A 281 -7.65 9.83 10.48
C HIS A 281 -6.22 9.46 10.86
N TYR A 282 -5.81 9.70 12.08
CA TYR A 282 -4.41 9.66 12.46
C TYR A 282 -3.85 8.24 12.57
N THR A 283 -2.54 8.12 12.38
CA THR A 283 -1.81 6.85 12.48
C THR A 283 -1.78 6.32 13.91
N ASN A 284 -1.67 7.24 14.86
CA ASN A 284 -1.63 6.93 16.28
C ASN A 284 -2.22 8.11 17.05
N SER A 285 -3.36 7.93 17.67
CA SER A 285 -3.99 8.93 18.50
C SER A 285 -4.60 8.31 19.74
N ALA A 286 -4.82 9.12 20.78
CA ALA A 286 -5.57 8.72 21.96
C ALA A 286 -7.02 8.28 21.63
N TRP A 287 -7.51 8.67 20.45
CA TRP A 287 -8.86 8.39 19.96
C TRP A 287 -8.96 7.12 19.11
N GLY A 288 -7.87 6.34 18.98
CA GLY A 288 -7.86 5.14 18.15
C GLY A 288 -7.75 5.46 16.66
N GLY A 289 -6.53 5.57 16.14
CA GLY A 289 -6.32 5.79 14.69
C GLY A 289 -6.72 4.58 13.85
N VAL A 290 -7.33 4.81 12.69
CA VAL A 290 -7.76 3.76 11.76
C VAL A 290 -6.62 2.87 11.27
N VAL A 291 -5.38 3.33 11.34
CA VAL A 291 -4.18 2.55 11.02
C VAL A 291 -4.05 1.29 11.89
N SER A 292 -4.61 1.30 13.10
CA SER A 292 -4.62 0.12 13.98
C SER A 292 -5.29 -1.09 13.33
N LYS A 293 -6.31 -0.88 12.51
CA LYS A 293 -7.01 -1.94 11.77
C LYS A 293 -6.17 -2.50 10.63
N VAL A 294 -5.57 -1.61 9.85
CA VAL A 294 -4.62 -2.04 8.79
C VAL A 294 -3.44 -2.80 9.40
N ARG A 295 -2.91 -2.34 10.54
CA ARG A 295 -1.84 -3.06 11.24
C ARG A 295 -2.26 -4.47 11.66
N ALA A 296 -3.45 -4.62 12.22
CA ALA A 296 -3.96 -5.94 12.61
C ALA A 296 -4.09 -6.87 11.41
N ASP A 297 -4.63 -6.37 10.29
CA ASP A 297 -4.74 -7.15 9.05
C ASP A 297 -3.36 -7.50 8.47
N MET A 298 -2.42 -6.57 8.47
CA MET A 298 -1.05 -6.82 8.01
C MET A 298 -0.35 -7.87 8.89
N ALA A 299 -0.54 -7.80 10.20
CA ALA A 299 0.03 -8.79 11.14
C ALA A 299 -0.53 -10.19 10.91
N ALA A 300 -1.82 -10.30 10.63
CA ALA A 300 -2.50 -11.57 10.45
C ALA A 300 -2.27 -12.21 9.07
N ASN A 301 -2.17 -11.40 8.01
CA ASN A 301 -2.31 -11.86 6.63
C ASN A 301 -1.11 -11.57 5.72
N ALA A 302 -0.18 -10.71 6.14
CA ALA A 302 1.01 -10.36 5.35
C ALA A 302 2.23 -11.18 5.82
N ASN A 303 2.29 -12.44 5.38
CA ASN A 303 3.30 -13.42 5.78
C ASN A 303 3.85 -14.23 4.59
#